data_29b7cff83c8549ebbaf44df3ef012b94
#
_entry.id   29b7cff83c8549ebbaf44df3ef012b94
#
_cell.length_a   1.000
_cell.length_b   1.000
_cell.length_c   1.000
_cell.angle_alpha   90.00
_cell.angle_beta   90.00
_cell.angle_gamma   90.00
#
_symmetry.space_group_name_H-M   'P 1'
#
loop_
_entity.id
_entity.type
_entity.pdbx_description
1 polymer ?
#
loop_
_entity_poly.entity_id
_entity_poly.type
_entity_poly.pdbx_seq_one_letter_code
_entity_poly.pdbx_strand_id
1 'polypeptide(L)'
;MKKILDLITDEVTKAFTECGYDAKYAKVTLSNRPDLCEYQCNGAMAAAKEYKKAPFMIADEVVLKLAANPVFAMAESVKPGFLNLKIDEGYLADYIAKMQEDTGRFGCEKTKAPKTIMIDYGGPNVAKPLHVGHLRSAVIGECVKRIGKFMGHNVIGDVHLGDWGLQMGDRKSTRLNSSH
;
A
#
# COMPACT_ATOMS: atom_id res chain seq x y z
N MET A 1 -10.71 7.62 2.20
CA MET A 1 -11.11 6.81 3.38
C MET A 1 -9.87 6.21 4.02
N LYS A 2 -9.80 6.18 5.35
CA LYS A 2 -8.64 5.62 6.07
C LYS A 2 -8.48 4.13 5.74
N LYS A 3 -7.25 3.64 5.59
CA LYS A 3 -6.99 2.21 5.34
C LYS A 3 -7.42 1.36 6.54
N ILE A 4 -7.91 0.16 6.28
CA ILE A 4 -8.37 -0.74 7.35
C ILE A 4 -7.28 -0.99 8.41
N LEU A 5 -6.03 -1.18 8.00
CA LEU A 5 -4.90 -1.36 8.92
C LEU A 5 -4.67 -0.15 9.82
N ASP A 6 -4.87 1.07 9.29
CA ASP A 6 -4.74 2.30 10.09
C ASP A 6 -5.89 2.44 11.08
N LEU A 7 -7.12 2.04 10.71
CA LEU A 7 -8.27 2.00 11.62
C LEU A 7 -8.04 1.02 12.78
N ILE A 8 -7.57 -0.18 12.48
CA ILE A 8 -7.22 -1.19 13.50
C ILE A 8 -6.11 -0.66 14.41
N THR A 9 -5.08 -0.04 13.83
CA THR A 9 -3.98 0.55 14.60
C THR A 9 -4.47 1.65 15.54
N ASP A 10 -5.44 2.48 15.10
CA ASP A 10 -6.03 3.50 15.97
C ASP A 10 -6.75 2.89 17.17
N GLU A 11 -7.54 1.82 16.96
CA GLU A 11 -8.26 1.15 18.05
C GLU A 11 -7.27 0.49 19.04
N VAL A 12 -6.23 -0.17 18.53
CA VAL A 12 -5.17 -0.71 19.38
C VAL A 12 -4.42 0.40 20.13
N THR A 13 -4.18 1.53 19.47
CA THR A 13 -3.54 2.71 20.10
C THR A 13 -4.40 3.24 21.27
N LYS A 14 -5.71 3.35 21.09
CA LYS A 14 -6.62 3.73 22.17
C LYS A 14 -6.52 2.78 23.35
N ALA A 15 -6.55 1.46 23.07
CA ALA A 15 -6.46 0.44 24.13
C ALA A 15 -5.14 0.52 24.89
N PHE A 16 -4.00 0.71 24.20
CA PHE A 16 -2.69 0.92 24.87
C PHE A 16 -2.70 2.16 25.75
N THR A 17 -3.20 3.29 25.26
CA THR A 17 -3.24 4.55 25.99
C THR A 17 -4.19 4.50 27.20
N GLU A 18 -5.33 3.84 27.07
CA GLU A 18 -6.26 3.60 28.18
C GLU A 18 -5.67 2.72 29.30
N CYS A 19 -4.75 1.81 28.94
CA CYS A 19 -3.99 1.03 29.91
C CYS A 19 -2.77 1.79 30.47
N GLY A 20 -2.54 3.04 30.07
CA GLY A 20 -1.41 3.86 30.50
C GLY A 20 -0.10 3.58 29.78
N TYR A 21 -0.13 2.93 28.63
CA TYR A 21 1.02 2.64 27.80
C TYR A 21 1.17 3.64 26.64
N ASP A 22 2.42 3.88 26.23
CA ASP A 22 2.71 4.81 25.13
C ASP A 22 2.17 4.29 23.77
N ALA A 23 1.55 5.17 23.01
CA ALA A 23 1.00 4.91 21.68
C ALA A 23 2.02 4.33 20.67
N LYS A 24 3.31 4.62 20.86
CA LYS A 24 4.40 4.10 20.00
C LYS A 24 4.45 2.57 19.93
N TYR A 25 3.89 1.88 20.94
CA TYR A 25 3.86 0.41 21.01
C TYR A 25 2.67 -0.21 20.28
N ALA A 26 1.68 0.57 19.88
CA ALA A 26 0.44 0.06 19.29
C ALA A 26 0.51 -0.28 17.80
N LYS A 27 1.71 -0.47 17.25
CA LYS A 27 1.88 -0.75 15.82
C LYS A 27 1.33 -2.12 15.44
N VAL A 28 0.31 -2.13 14.61
CA VAL A 28 -0.30 -3.35 14.05
C VAL A 28 0.30 -3.67 12.68
N THR A 29 0.48 -4.95 12.40
CA THR A 29 0.93 -5.47 11.11
C THR A 29 0.06 -6.65 10.69
N LEU A 30 0.10 -6.99 9.41
CA LEU A 30 -0.48 -8.25 8.95
C LEU A 30 0.25 -9.41 9.61
N SER A 31 -0.50 -10.44 10.00
CA SER A 31 0.07 -11.65 10.59
C SER A 31 0.82 -12.47 9.55
N ASN A 32 1.95 -13.05 9.94
CA ASN A 32 2.65 -14.05 9.15
C ASN A 32 2.00 -15.46 9.24
N ARG A 33 1.01 -15.61 10.13
CA ARG A 33 0.25 -16.83 10.38
C ARG A 33 -1.25 -16.55 10.22
N PRO A 34 -1.74 -16.42 8.96
CA PRO A 34 -3.15 -16.10 8.70
C PRO A 34 -4.12 -17.19 9.17
N ASP A 35 -3.62 -18.40 9.41
CA ASP A 35 -4.34 -19.50 10.03
C ASP A 35 -4.72 -19.22 11.50
N LEU A 36 -3.95 -18.41 12.20
CA LEU A 36 -4.19 -18.06 13.61
C LEU A 36 -4.89 -16.71 13.76
N CYS A 37 -4.42 -15.71 13.06
CA CYS A 37 -4.97 -14.34 13.13
C CYS A 37 -4.67 -13.58 11.86
N GLU A 38 -5.45 -12.54 11.58
CA GLU A 38 -5.27 -11.68 10.40
C GLU A 38 -4.25 -10.57 10.66
N TYR A 39 -4.30 -10.02 11.87
CA TYR A 39 -3.45 -8.92 12.30
C TYR A 39 -2.77 -9.25 13.62
N GLN A 40 -1.59 -8.65 13.82
CA GLN A 40 -0.79 -8.87 15.00
C GLN A 40 -0.14 -7.57 15.48
N CYS A 41 -0.11 -7.38 16.81
CA CYS A 41 0.67 -6.33 17.44
C CYS A 41 1.69 -6.95 18.42
N ASN A 42 2.95 -6.54 18.25
CA ASN A 42 4.07 -7.05 19.05
C ASN A 42 4.54 -6.02 20.10
N GLY A 43 3.78 -4.94 20.27
CA GLY A 43 4.18 -3.81 21.09
C GLY A 43 4.35 -4.11 22.56
N ALA A 44 3.60 -5.05 23.11
CA ALA A 44 3.72 -5.44 24.52
C ALA A 44 5.13 -5.96 24.87
N MET A 45 5.80 -6.66 23.95
CA MET A 45 7.18 -7.10 24.15
C MET A 45 8.18 -5.95 24.22
N ALA A 46 7.96 -4.92 23.40
CA ALA A 46 8.81 -3.72 23.41
C ALA A 46 8.54 -2.86 24.65
N ALA A 47 7.28 -2.73 25.06
CA ALA A 47 6.84 -1.97 26.22
C ALA A 47 7.34 -2.60 27.55
N ALA A 48 7.51 -3.91 27.61
CA ALA A 48 7.88 -4.64 28.82
C ALA A 48 9.14 -4.09 29.53
N LYS A 49 10.12 -3.65 28.74
CA LYS A 49 11.37 -3.09 29.30
C LYS A 49 11.14 -1.72 29.95
N GLU A 50 10.35 -0.86 29.31
CA GLU A 50 10.07 0.50 29.79
C GLU A 50 9.17 0.47 31.03
N TYR A 51 8.15 -0.36 31.02
CA TYR A 51 7.16 -0.44 32.12
C TYR A 51 7.53 -1.48 33.20
N LYS A 52 8.65 -2.19 33.07
CA LYS A 52 9.13 -3.21 34.00
C LYS A 52 8.07 -4.25 34.35
N LYS A 53 7.27 -4.63 33.35
CA LYS A 53 6.15 -5.56 33.43
C LYS A 53 6.38 -6.73 32.49
N ALA A 54 5.88 -7.92 32.82
CA ALA A 54 5.98 -9.05 31.90
C ALA A 54 5.17 -8.75 30.60
N PRO A 55 5.69 -9.06 29.39
CA PRO A 55 5.03 -8.74 28.15
C PRO A 55 3.60 -9.27 28.03
N PHE A 56 3.37 -10.50 28.50
CA PHE A 56 2.04 -11.12 28.48
C PHE A 56 1.03 -10.37 29.37
N MET A 57 1.46 -9.79 30.51
CA MET A 57 0.57 -9.00 31.37
C MET A 57 0.10 -7.72 30.68
N ILE A 58 1.01 -7.04 29.96
CA ILE A 58 0.66 -5.87 29.16
C ILE A 58 -0.31 -6.28 28.05
N ALA A 59 -0.03 -7.40 27.36
CA ALA A 59 -0.90 -7.90 26.30
C ALA A 59 -2.30 -8.24 26.83
N ASP A 60 -2.41 -8.90 27.98
CA ASP A 60 -3.68 -9.26 28.63
C ASP A 60 -4.51 -8.02 28.97
N GLU A 61 -3.89 -6.98 29.55
CA GLU A 61 -4.57 -5.73 29.88
C GLU A 61 -5.13 -5.02 28.64
N VAL A 62 -4.34 -4.97 27.56
CA VAL A 62 -4.75 -4.35 26.30
C VAL A 62 -5.87 -5.16 25.63
N VAL A 63 -5.76 -6.48 25.63
CA VAL A 63 -6.78 -7.37 25.03
C VAL A 63 -8.12 -7.24 25.77
N LEU A 64 -8.14 -7.08 27.09
CA LEU A 64 -9.38 -6.83 27.86
C LEU A 64 -10.12 -5.57 27.38
N LYS A 65 -9.38 -4.53 26.94
CA LYS A 65 -9.99 -3.32 26.35
C LYS A 65 -10.50 -3.56 24.93
N LEU A 66 -9.80 -4.38 24.16
CA LEU A 66 -10.17 -4.69 22.78
C LEU A 66 -11.33 -5.69 22.68
N ALA A 67 -11.51 -6.56 23.67
CA ALA A 67 -12.55 -7.60 23.66
C ALA A 67 -13.99 -7.06 23.58
N ALA A 68 -14.22 -5.84 24.04
CA ALA A 68 -15.52 -5.15 23.95
C ALA A 68 -15.66 -4.28 22.70
N ASN A 69 -14.65 -4.19 21.86
CA ASN A 69 -14.65 -3.32 20.70
C ASN A 69 -15.26 -4.05 19.48
N PRO A 70 -16.35 -3.50 18.88
CA PRO A 70 -17.06 -4.17 17.80
C PRO A 70 -16.25 -4.31 16.49
N VAL A 71 -15.08 -3.71 16.40
CA VAL A 71 -14.18 -3.86 15.26
C VAL A 71 -13.58 -5.27 15.19
N PHE A 72 -13.50 -5.96 16.34
CA PHE A 72 -12.80 -7.24 16.45
C PHE A 72 -13.76 -8.39 16.76
N ALA A 73 -13.75 -9.41 15.92
CA ALA A 73 -14.36 -10.70 16.22
C ALA A 73 -13.52 -11.49 17.26
N MET A 74 -12.20 -11.25 17.28
CA MET A 74 -11.28 -11.88 18.20
C MET A 74 -10.13 -10.95 18.54
N ALA A 75 -9.83 -10.84 19.83
CA ALA A 75 -8.60 -10.24 20.34
C ALA A 75 -8.04 -11.18 21.41
N GLU A 76 -6.85 -11.71 21.20
CA GLU A 76 -6.22 -12.68 22.09
C GLU A 76 -4.78 -12.29 22.41
N SER A 77 -4.41 -12.52 23.67
CA SER A 77 -3.04 -12.44 24.14
C SER A 77 -2.36 -13.82 24.01
N VAL A 78 -1.25 -13.87 23.30
CA VAL A 78 -0.47 -15.09 23.10
C VAL A 78 0.95 -14.88 23.60
N LYS A 79 1.42 -15.83 24.43
CA LYS A 79 2.78 -15.75 24.99
C LYS A 79 3.84 -15.74 23.87
N PRO A 80 4.91 -14.96 24.01
CA PRO A 80 5.32 -14.22 25.20
C PRO A 80 4.68 -12.82 25.39
N GLY A 81 3.87 -12.32 24.44
CA GLY A 81 3.23 -10.99 24.51
C GLY A 81 2.76 -10.50 23.14
N PHE A 82 2.30 -11.42 22.29
CA PHE A 82 1.63 -11.10 21.03
C PHE A 82 0.16 -10.78 21.27
N LEU A 83 -0.35 -9.77 20.58
CA LEU A 83 -1.78 -9.53 20.45
C LEU A 83 -2.20 -10.02 19.05
N ASN A 84 -3.01 -11.07 19.04
CA ASN A 84 -3.58 -11.62 17.81
C ASN A 84 -5.00 -11.08 17.63
N LEU A 85 -5.30 -10.57 16.45
CA LEU A 85 -6.55 -9.87 16.16
C LEU A 85 -7.19 -10.45 14.89
N LYS A 86 -8.52 -10.63 14.94
CA LYS A 86 -9.38 -10.86 13.76
C LYS A 86 -10.44 -9.77 13.70
N ILE A 87 -10.71 -9.28 12.50
CA ILE A 87 -11.76 -8.29 12.27
C ILE A 87 -13.12 -8.96 12.33
N ASP A 88 -14.11 -8.22 12.80
CA ASP A 88 -15.51 -8.61 12.69
C ASP A 88 -15.97 -8.53 11.23
N GLU A 89 -16.66 -9.57 10.76
CA GLU A 89 -17.13 -9.68 9.37
C GLU A 89 -18.16 -8.60 9.03
N GLY A 90 -19.03 -8.24 9.97
CA GLY A 90 -20.01 -7.16 9.81
C GLY A 90 -19.31 -5.80 9.66
N TYR A 91 -18.32 -5.53 10.51
CA TYR A 91 -17.52 -4.31 10.39
C TYR A 91 -16.77 -4.23 9.06
N LEU A 92 -16.22 -5.37 8.59
CA LEU A 92 -15.55 -5.44 7.28
C LEU A 92 -16.55 -5.21 6.14
N ALA A 93 -17.75 -5.78 6.22
CA ALA A 93 -18.81 -5.58 5.22
C ALA A 93 -19.23 -4.11 5.13
N ASP A 94 -19.41 -3.43 6.25
CA ASP A 94 -19.72 -2.00 6.31
C ASP A 94 -18.58 -1.15 5.73
N TYR A 95 -17.34 -1.52 6.01
CA TYR A 95 -16.19 -0.85 5.44
C TYR A 95 -16.16 -0.96 3.91
N ILE A 96 -16.43 -2.15 3.37
CA ILE A 96 -16.51 -2.40 1.91
C ILE A 96 -17.69 -1.64 1.30
N ALA A 97 -18.85 -1.64 1.95
CA ALA A 97 -20.01 -0.88 1.49
C ALA A 97 -19.70 0.62 1.34
N LYS A 98 -19.04 1.21 2.34
CA LYS A 98 -18.56 2.60 2.26
C LYS A 98 -17.55 2.85 1.15
N MET A 99 -16.67 1.87 0.84
CA MET A 99 -15.78 1.97 -0.33
C MET A 99 -16.56 2.03 -1.64
N GLN A 100 -17.65 1.25 -1.76
CA GLN A 100 -18.48 1.20 -2.97
C GLN A 100 -19.29 2.48 -3.21
N GLU A 101 -19.58 3.27 -2.19
CA GLU A 101 -20.22 4.59 -2.34
C GLU A 101 -19.37 5.55 -3.18
N ASP A 102 -18.05 5.43 -3.13
CA ASP A 102 -17.11 6.18 -3.96
C ASP A 102 -16.69 5.38 -5.19
N THR A 103 -17.58 5.30 -6.18
CA THR A 103 -17.35 4.52 -7.41
C THR A 103 -16.18 5.00 -8.26
N GLY A 104 -15.74 6.25 -8.07
CA GLY A 104 -14.61 6.81 -8.80
C GLY A 104 -13.24 6.46 -8.22
N ARG A 105 -13.17 6.25 -6.91
CA ARG A 105 -11.90 6.06 -6.20
C ARG A 105 -11.90 4.92 -5.20
N PHE A 106 -13.04 4.31 -4.92
CA PHE A 106 -13.19 3.24 -3.95
C PHE A 106 -12.53 3.56 -2.59
N GLY A 107 -12.76 4.76 -2.10
CA GLY A 107 -12.19 5.24 -0.85
C GLY A 107 -10.69 5.58 -0.88
N CYS A 108 -10.02 5.48 -2.04
CA CYS A 108 -8.63 5.88 -2.18
C CYS A 108 -8.46 7.40 -2.06
N GLU A 109 -7.80 7.87 -1.02
CA GLU A 109 -7.52 9.31 -0.83
C GLU A 109 -6.38 9.78 -1.73
N LYS A 110 -6.48 11.04 -2.16
CA LYS A 110 -5.33 11.72 -2.79
C LYS A 110 -4.30 12.07 -1.71
N THR A 111 -3.02 12.03 -2.09
CA THR A 111 -1.96 12.47 -1.19
C THR A 111 -2.15 13.93 -0.75
N LYS A 112 -1.89 14.19 0.54
CA LYS A 112 -1.88 15.56 1.09
C LYS A 112 -0.62 16.33 0.72
N ALA A 113 0.42 15.64 0.26
CA ALA A 113 1.70 16.23 -0.16
C ALA A 113 2.01 15.80 -1.61
N PRO A 114 1.35 16.41 -2.62
CA PRO A 114 1.58 16.07 -4.02
C PRO A 114 3.02 16.41 -4.41
N LYS A 115 3.63 15.50 -5.18
CA LYS A 115 4.97 15.70 -5.75
C LYS A 115 4.86 15.82 -7.26
N THR A 116 5.79 16.52 -7.90
CA THR A 116 6.01 16.43 -9.32
C THR A 116 6.97 15.29 -9.59
N ILE A 117 6.55 14.31 -10.38
CA ILE A 117 7.27 13.09 -10.72
C ILE A 117 7.41 13.04 -12.23
N MET A 118 8.64 12.97 -12.74
CA MET A 118 8.91 12.70 -14.13
C MET A 118 9.19 11.22 -14.31
N ILE A 119 8.60 10.62 -15.33
CA ILE A 119 8.77 9.20 -15.66
C ILE A 119 9.16 9.15 -17.14
N ASP A 120 10.39 8.73 -17.39
CA ASP A 120 10.87 8.39 -18.74
C ASP A 120 10.57 6.93 -19.03
N TYR A 121 9.82 6.65 -20.09
CA TYR A 121 9.41 5.29 -20.44
C TYR A 121 9.10 5.12 -21.93
N GLY A 122 9.24 3.89 -22.40
CA GLY A 122 8.78 3.50 -23.73
C GLY A 122 9.62 4.03 -24.88
N GLY A 123 10.81 4.59 -24.66
CA GLY A 123 11.69 5.19 -25.68
C GLY A 123 12.12 4.24 -26.79
N PRO A 124 11.32 4.00 -27.86
CA PRO A 124 11.69 3.11 -28.93
C PRO A 124 12.66 3.79 -29.90
N ASN A 125 13.46 2.97 -30.55
CA ASN A 125 14.26 3.40 -31.70
C ASN A 125 13.32 3.66 -32.88
N VAL A 126 13.27 4.89 -33.38
CA VAL A 126 12.38 5.30 -34.48
C VAL A 126 12.68 4.54 -35.78
N ALA A 127 13.94 4.15 -35.97
CA ALA A 127 14.40 3.48 -37.19
C ALA A 127 14.16 1.95 -37.20
N LYS A 128 13.69 1.36 -36.11
CA LYS A 128 13.48 -0.10 -36.00
C LYS A 128 11.99 -0.46 -35.85
N PRO A 129 11.56 -1.62 -36.37
CA PRO A 129 10.21 -2.12 -36.10
C PRO A 129 10.01 -2.33 -34.60
N LEU A 130 8.83 -1.96 -34.10
CA LEU A 130 8.46 -2.24 -32.72
C LEU A 130 8.26 -3.73 -32.51
N HIS A 131 8.65 -4.20 -31.35
CA HIS A 131 8.41 -5.57 -30.89
C HIS A 131 7.94 -5.62 -29.45
N VAL A 132 7.55 -6.79 -28.96
CA VAL A 132 6.96 -6.98 -27.62
C VAL A 132 7.82 -6.39 -26.49
N GLY A 133 9.13 -6.35 -26.60
CA GLY A 133 10.02 -5.75 -25.61
C GLY A 133 9.77 -4.24 -25.42
N HIS A 134 9.46 -3.51 -26.48
CA HIS A 134 9.08 -2.10 -26.39
C HIS A 134 7.71 -1.90 -25.72
N LEU A 135 6.77 -2.80 -26.00
CA LEU A 135 5.44 -2.76 -25.38
C LEU A 135 5.53 -2.89 -23.87
N ARG A 136 6.37 -3.78 -23.36
CA ARG A 136 6.56 -3.99 -21.91
C ARG A 136 6.96 -2.69 -21.20
N SER A 137 7.97 -2.00 -21.69
CA SER A 137 8.42 -0.73 -21.12
C SER A 137 7.32 0.33 -21.17
N ALA A 138 6.64 0.48 -22.31
CA ALA A 138 5.57 1.44 -22.50
C ALA A 138 4.39 1.18 -21.54
N VAL A 139 3.93 -0.06 -21.41
CA VAL A 139 2.81 -0.42 -20.53
C VAL A 139 3.16 -0.19 -19.05
N ILE A 140 4.34 -0.61 -18.61
CA ILE A 140 4.76 -0.41 -17.22
C ILE A 140 4.83 1.09 -16.90
N GLY A 141 5.48 1.89 -17.74
CA GLY A 141 5.62 3.33 -17.50
C GLY A 141 4.28 4.05 -17.50
N GLU A 142 3.39 3.73 -18.46
CA GLU A 142 2.05 4.31 -18.49
C GLU A 142 1.21 3.91 -17.26
N CYS A 143 1.29 2.66 -16.81
CA CYS A 143 0.62 2.23 -15.57
C CYS A 143 1.13 3.02 -14.37
N VAL A 144 2.44 3.15 -14.20
CA VAL A 144 3.03 3.91 -13.08
C VAL A 144 2.59 5.37 -13.13
N LYS A 145 2.58 5.99 -14.33
CA LYS A 145 2.09 7.36 -14.53
C LYS A 145 0.62 7.50 -14.09
N ARG A 146 -0.25 6.59 -14.54
CA ARG A 146 -1.67 6.61 -14.18
C ARG A 146 -1.90 6.44 -12.69
N ILE A 147 -1.17 5.51 -12.06
CA ILE A 147 -1.23 5.30 -10.61
C ILE A 147 -0.80 6.58 -9.88
N GLY A 148 0.31 7.18 -10.27
CA GLY A 148 0.79 8.42 -9.65
C GLY A 148 -0.23 9.56 -9.76
N LYS A 149 -0.84 9.75 -10.94
CA LYS A 149 -1.94 10.73 -11.14
C LYS A 149 -3.17 10.40 -10.30
N PHE A 150 -3.56 9.13 -10.24
CA PHE A 150 -4.68 8.67 -9.43
C PHE A 150 -4.43 8.94 -7.94
N MET A 151 -3.20 8.75 -7.48
CA MET A 151 -2.79 9.06 -6.10
C MET A 151 -2.70 10.56 -5.79
N GLY A 152 -2.89 11.43 -6.80
CA GLY A 152 -2.91 12.88 -6.63
C GLY A 152 -1.56 13.58 -6.81
N HIS A 153 -0.57 12.88 -7.38
CA HIS A 153 0.69 13.50 -7.77
C HIS A 153 0.58 14.21 -9.13
N ASN A 154 1.42 15.21 -9.37
CA ASN A 154 1.64 15.79 -10.69
C ASN A 154 2.65 14.93 -11.44
N VAL A 155 2.19 14.08 -12.37
CA VAL A 155 3.06 13.14 -13.09
C VAL A 155 3.19 13.53 -14.55
N ILE A 156 4.43 13.77 -14.97
CA ILE A 156 4.84 14.07 -16.33
C ILE A 156 5.42 12.78 -16.91
N GLY A 157 4.85 12.33 -18.03
CA GLY A 157 5.43 11.20 -18.78
C GLY A 157 6.26 11.74 -19.91
N ASP A 158 7.50 11.32 -19.99
CA ASP A 158 8.40 11.60 -21.12
C ASP A 158 8.61 10.32 -21.93
N VAL A 159 8.53 10.44 -23.25
CA VAL A 159 8.80 9.36 -24.19
C VAL A 159 9.91 9.83 -25.11
N HIS A 160 11.14 9.57 -24.70
CA HIS A 160 12.31 9.97 -25.46
C HIS A 160 12.55 8.99 -26.63
N LEU A 161 12.44 9.49 -27.85
CA LEU A 161 12.67 8.68 -29.06
C LEU A 161 14.17 8.65 -29.37
N GLY A 162 14.72 7.46 -29.52
CA GLY A 162 16.12 7.25 -29.89
C GLY A 162 16.38 7.20 -31.42
N ASP A 163 17.65 7.07 -31.80
CA ASP A 163 18.15 6.83 -33.17
C ASP A 163 17.86 7.98 -34.17
N TRP A 164 18.32 9.17 -33.86
CA TRP A 164 18.32 10.33 -34.74
C TRP A 164 19.49 10.33 -35.73
N GLY A 165 20.06 9.20 -36.07
CA GLY A 165 21.27 9.11 -36.86
C GLY A 165 21.09 8.54 -38.26
N LEU A 166 22.17 7.96 -38.79
CA LEU A 166 22.27 7.36 -40.12
C LEU A 166 21.15 6.38 -40.46
N GLN A 167 20.68 5.62 -39.45
CA GLN A 167 19.59 4.64 -39.59
C GLN A 167 18.23 5.26 -39.97
N MET A 168 17.97 6.51 -39.60
CA MET A 168 16.79 7.25 -40.04
C MET A 168 16.94 7.67 -41.54
N GLY A 169 18.15 8.04 -41.94
CA GLY A 169 18.47 8.34 -43.33
C GLY A 169 18.29 7.13 -44.25
N ASP A 170 18.80 5.97 -43.85
CA ASP A 170 18.69 4.71 -44.61
C ASP A 170 17.24 4.28 -44.83
N ARG A 171 16.38 4.42 -43.82
CA ARG A 171 14.96 4.09 -43.98
C ARG A 171 14.23 4.98 -44.95
N LYS A 172 14.59 6.24 -45.00
CA LYS A 172 14.03 7.22 -45.95
C LYS A 172 14.48 6.90 -47.36
N SER A 173 15.78 6.58 -47.57
CA SER A 173 16.33 6.23 -48.89
C SER A 173 15.76 4.90 -49.40
N THR A 174 15.57 3.87 -48.53
CA THR A 174 14.99 2.57 -48.90
C THR A 174 13.53 2.71 -49.32
N ARG A 175 12.74 3.60 -48.69
CA ARG A 175 11.36 3.89 -49.13
C ARG A 175 11.27 4.61 -50.46
N LEU A 176 12.20 5.48 -50.74
CA LEU A 176 12.27 6.19 -52.04
C LEU A 176 12.67 5.25 -53.18
N ASN A 177 13.51 4.25 -52.90
CA ASN A 177 13.94 3.27 -53.91
C ASN A 177 12.93 2.12 -54.15
N SER A 178 11.91 1.95 -53.29
CA SER A 178 10.86 0.93 -53.47
C SER A 178 9.64 1.43 -54.26
N SER A 179 9.69 2.63 -54.80
CA SER A 179 8.62 3.25 -55.61
C SER A 179 8.98 3.32 -57.12
N HIS A 180 9.85 2.43 -57.59
CA HIS A 180 10.12 2.23 -59.05
C HIS A 180 9.74 0.83 -59.47
#